data_f4b626f54a92e39136df9b6f8b4de985
#
_entry.id   f4b626f54a92e39136df9b6f8b4de985
#
_cell.length_a   1.000
_cell.length_b   1.000
_cell.length_c   1.000
_cell.angle_alpha   90.00
_cell.angle_beta   90.00
_cell.angle_gamma   90.00
#
_symmetry.space_group_name_H-M   'P 1'
#
loop_
_entity.id
_entity.type
_entity.pdbx_description
1 polymer ?
#
loop_
_entity_poly.entity_id
_entity_poly.type
_entity_poly.pdbx_seq_one_letter_code
_entity_poly.pdbx_strand_id
1 'polypeptide(L)'
;DHALHYFQQVLFNAMPQLRGRISEALNENYPDVQMPSESFCNFGSWVGSDRDGNPSVTPEITWRTACYQRQLMLERYVNATSNLRDQLSVSMQWSQVSSSLLESLETDRVKFPEIYEARATRYRSEPYRLKLSYILEKLRLTQERNNLLADNGWKFDLELSLIHISEPTRPC
;
A
#
# COMPACT_ATOMS: atom_id res chain seq x y z
N ASP A 1 -5.96 -13.40 16.52
CA ASP A 1 -6.75 -12.21 16.78
C ASP A 1 -7.93 -12.12 15.82
N HIS A 2 -9.13 -12.44 16.30
CA HIS A 2 -10.34 -12.58 15.49
C HIS A 2 -10.74 -11.27 14.77
N ALA A 3 -10.52 -10.11 15.39
CA ALA A 3 -10.89 -8.84 14.79
C ALA A 3 -10.04 -8.53 13.55
N LEU A 4 -8.73 -8.70 13.63
CA LEU A 4 -7.83 -8.47 12.50
C LEU A 4 -8.04 -9.50 11.38
N HIS A 5 -8.36 -10.74 11.75
CA HIS A 5 -8.76 -11.76 10.77
C HIS A 5 -10.03 -11.34 10.02
N TYR A 6 -11.03 -10.79 10.73
CA TYR A 6 -12.26 -10.29 10.11
C TYR A 6 -11.99 -9.13 9.13
N PHE A 7 -11.11 -8.20 9.47
CA PHE A 7 -10.64 -7.16 8.55
C PHE A 7 -10.07 -7.77 7.29
N GLN A 8 -9.18 -8.74 7.45
CA GLN A 8 -8.46 -9.35 6.34
C GLN A 8 -9.36 -10.17 5.42
N GLN A 9 -10.27 -10.95 5.98
CA GLN A 9 -11.10 -11.88 5.21
C GLN A 9 -12.40 -11.26 4.68
N VAL A 10 -12.98 -10.32 5.40
CA VAL A 10 -14.31 -9.79 5.10
C VAL A 10 -14.24 -8.34 4.62
N LEU A 11 -13.76 -7.42 5.45
CA LEU A 11 -13.89 -5.99 5.18
C LEU A 11 -13.11 -5.55 3.93
N PHE A 12 -11.90 -6.04 3.72
CA PHE A 12 -11.11 -5.70 2.53
C PHE A 12 -11.76 -6.12 1.22
N ASN A 13 -12.58 -7.15 1.25
CA ASN A 13 -13.31 -7.60 0.06
C ASN A 13 -14.69 -6.96 -0.08
N ALA A 14 -15.36 -6.71 1.05
CA ALA A 14 -16.70 -6.13 1.07
C ALA A 14 -16.73 -4.63 0.73
N MET A 15 -15.73 -3.87 1.18
CA MET A 15 -15.70 -2.41 1.00
C MET A 15 -15.64 -1.95 -0.46
N PRO A 16 -14.80 -2.52 -1.33
CA PRO A 16 -14.82 -2.18 -2.76
C PRO A 16 -16.17 -2.51 -3.44
N GLN A 17 -16.79 -3.62 -3.05
CA GLN A 17 -18.11 -4.02 -3.57
C GLN A 17 -19.22 -3.04 -3.12
N LEU A 18 -19.18 -2.67 -1.83
CA LEU A 18 -20.12 -1.68 -1.30
C LEU A 18 -19.96 -0.34 -2.03
N ARG A 19 -18.72 0.12 -2.25
CA ARG A 19 -18.44 1.34 -2.99
C ARG A 19 -18.99 1.26 -4.42
N GLY A 20 -18.80 0.15 -5.10
CA GLY A 20 -19.34 -0.09 -6.45
C GLY A 20 -20.87 0.04 -6.48
N ARG A 21 -21.56 -0.65 -5.57
CA ARG A 21 -23.03 -0.60 -5.46
C ARG A 21 -23.57 0.81 -5.14
N ILE A 22 -22.88 1.56 -4.26
CA ILE A 22 -23.24 2.95 -3.98
C ILE A 22 -23.06 3.81 -5.23
N SER A 23 -21.95 3.63 -5.95
CA SER A 23 -21.72 4.37 -7.20
C SER A 23 -22.76 4.07 -8.27
N GLU A 24 -23.15 2.81 -8.43
CA GLU A 24 -24.23 2.39 -9.34
C GLU A 24 -25.56 3.03 -8.95
N ALA A 25 -25.94 2.94 -7.67
CA ALA A 25 -27.19 3.53 -7.18
C ALA A 25 -27.20 5.06 -7.29
N LEU A 26 -26.08 5.73 -7.10
CA LEU A 26 -25.97 7.18 -7.33
C LEU A 26 -26.16 7.51 -8.80
N ASN A 27 -25.51 6.80 -9.71
CA ASN A 27 -25.63 7.05 -11.14
C ASN A 27 -27.06 6.82 -11.65
N GLU A 28 -27.78 5.83 -11.09
CA GLU A 28 -29.17 5.53 -11.48
C GLU A 28 -30.17 6.58 -10.95
N ASN A 29 -30.01 7.05 -9.72
CA ASN A 29 -31.00 7.89 -9.06
C ASN A 29 -30.63 9.37 -9.02
N TYR A 30 -29.31 9.68 -9.10
CA TYR A 30 -28.74 11.02 -8.98
C TYR A 30 -27.59 11.21 -9.97
N PRO A 31 -27.84 11.25 -11.29
CA PRO A 31 -26.81 11.23 -12.33
C PRO A 31 -25.83 12.42 -12.27
N ASP A 32 -26.26 13.53 -11.67
CA ASP A 32 -25.42 14.72 -11.48
C ASP A 32 -24.50 14.64 -10.27
N VAL A 33 -24.63 13.58 -9.42
CA VAL A 33 -23.84 13.40 -8.21
C VAL A 33 -22.72 12.38 -8.46
N GLN A 34 -21.49 12.85 -8.41
CA GLN A 34 -20.34 11.96 -8.51
C GLN A 34 -19.98 11.36 -7.15
N MET A 35 -19.63 10.08 -7.16
CA MET A 35 -19.07 9.43 -5.96
C MET A 35 -17.78 10.12 -5.55
N PRO A 36 -17.63 10.55 -4.27
CA PRO A 36 -16.38 11.16 -3.79
C PRO A 36 -15.17 10.26 -4.06
N SER A 37 -14.05 10.87 -4.47
CA SER A 37 -12.77 10.16 -4.66
C SER A 37 -12.20 9.67 -3.33
N GLU A 38 -12.52 10.36 -2.25
CA GLU A 38 -12.06 10.04 -0.90
C GLU A 38 -12.73 8.78 -0.31
N SER A 39 -12.12 8.23 0.70
CA SER A 39 -12.69 7.11 1.45
C SER A 39 -13.93 7.57 2.22
N PHE A 40 -15.09 6.96 1.94
CA PHE A 40 -16.34 7.25 2.64
C PHE A 40 -16.46 6.48 3.98
N CYS A 41 -15.51 5.61 4.29
CA CYS A 41 -15.53 4.78 5.48
C CYS A 41 -14.11 4.60 6.02
N ASN A 42 -13.93 4.86 7.31
CA ASN A 42 -12.69 4.64 8.03
C ASN A 42 -12.96 3.68 9.19
N PHE A 43 -12.04 2.78 9.44
CA PHE A 43 -12.12 1.81 10.52
C PHE A 43 -11.08 2.12 11.58
N GLY A 44 -11.49 2.08 12.85
CA GLY A 44 -10.61 2.05 14.01
C GLY A 44 -10.49 0.63 14.56
N SER A 45 -9.46 0.37 15.36
CA SER A 45 -9.28 -0.88 16.06
C SER A 45 -8.87 -0.62 17.51
N TRP A 46 -9.54 -1.27 18.43
CA TRP A 46 -9.21 -1.28 19.86
C TRP A 46 -8.21 -2.37 20.23
N VAL A 47 -7.86 -3.22 19.28
CA VAL A 47 -6.96 -4.34 19.50
C VAL A 47 -5.60 -3.85 19.96
N GLY A 48 -5.17 -4.29 21.13
CA GLY A 48 -3.89 -3.95 21.73
C GLY A 48 -3.74 -2.48 22.15
N SER A 49 -4.81 -1.67 22.17
CA SER A 49 -4.77 -0.24 22.52
C SER A 49 -5.71 0.14 23.67
N ASP A 50 -6.72 -0.68 23.94
CA ASP A 50 -7.65 -0.45 25.05
C ASP A 50 -7.00 -0.86 26.38
N ARG A 51 -6.67 0.14 27.19
CA ARG A 51 -6.01 -0.03 28.50
C ARG A 51 -6.96 0.08 29.66
N ASP A 52 -8.23 0.39 29.43
CA ASP A 52 -9.20 0.58 30.49
C ASP A 52 -9.43 -0.72 31.25
N GLY A 53 -8.95 -0.76 32.52
CA GLY A 53 -9.05 -1.93 33.38
C GLY A 53 -8.26 -3.16 32.91
N ASN A 54 -7.43 -3.07 31.87
CA ASN A 54 -6.70 -4.20 31.34
C ASN A 54 -5.15 -4.03 31.49
N PRO A 55 -4.55 -4.57 32.56
CA PRO A 55 -3.10 -4.46 32.80
C PRO A 55 -2.25 -5.19 31.75
N SER A 56 -2.83 -6.08 30.96
CA SER A 56 -2.11 -6.81 29.92
C SER A 56 -1.84 -5.96 28.68
N VAL A 57 -2.51 -4.81 28.51
CA VAL A 57 -2.28 -3.90 27.39
C VAL A 57 -1.19 -2.91 27.76
N THR A 58 0.05 -3.31 27.54
CA THR A 58 1.25 -2.47 27.75
C THR A 58 1.59 -1.66 26.51
N PRO A 59 2.45 -0.62 26.59
CA PRO A 59 2.95 0.11 25.43
C PRO A 59 3.58 -0.80 24.38
N GLU A 60 4.30 -1.83 24.81
CA GLU A 60 4.93 -2.83 23.94
C GLU A 60 3.90 -3.63 23.16
N ILE A 61 2.81 -4.03 23.81
CA ILE A 61 1.69 -4.73 23.14
C ILE A 61 1.03 -3.82 22.12
N THR A 62 0.78 -2.55 22.48
CA THR A 62 0.22 -1.56 21.54
C THR A 62 1.12 -1.39 20.31
N TRP A 63 2.44 -1.25 20.53
CA TRP A 63 3.41 -1.12 19.45
C TRP A 63 3.44 -2.35 18.54
N ARG A 64 3.57 -3.53 19.10
CA ARG A 64 3.58 -4.79 18.35
C ARG A 64 2.29 -4.99 17.56
N THR A 65 1.15 -4.63 18.14
CA THR A 65 -0.14 -4.69 17.44
C THR A 65 -0.18 -3.73 16.27
N ALA A 66 0.32 -2.49 16.42
CA ALA A 66 0.40 -1.53 15.33
C ALA A 66 1.31 -2.02 14.19
N CYS A 67 2.46 -2.59 14.52
CA CYS A 67 3.35 -3.22 13.54
C CYS A 67 2.67 -4.41 12.82
N TYR A 68 1.92 -5.22 13.55
CA TYR A 68 1.19 -6.34 12.96
C TYR A 68 0.06 -5.88 12.02
N GLN A 69 -0.71 -4.86 12.42
CA GLN A 69 -1.73 -4.26 11.56
C GLN A 69 -1.12 -3.69 10.27
N ARG A 70 0.00 -2.98 10.39
CA ARG A 70 0.75 -2.48 9.23
C ARG A 70 1.22 -3.62 8.33
N GLN A 71 1.73 -4.71 8.91
CA GLN A 71 2.18 -5.88 8.15
C GLN A 71 1.06 -6.49 7.31
N LEU A 72 -0.13 -6.66 7.86
CA LEU A 72 -1.30 -7.16 7.13
C LEU A 72 -1.66 -6.28 5.92
N MET A 73 -1.59 -4.96 6.09
CA MET A 73 -1.85 -4.03 4.98
C MET A 73 -0.77 -4.09 3.92
N LEU A 74 0.50 -4.14 4.31
CA LEU A 74 1.62 -4.24 3.38
C LEU A 74 1.57 -5.53 2.55
N GLU A 75 1.23 -6.65 3.16
CA GLU A 75 1.02 -7.92 2.45
C GLU A 75 -0.10 -7.81 1.40
N ARG A 76 -1.19 -7.13 1.76
CA ARG A 76 -2.29 -6.87 0.83
C ARG A 76 -1.85 -6.01 -0.35
N TYR A 77 -1.12 -4.93 -0.10
CA TYR A 77 -0.59 -4.06 -1.15
C TYR A 77 0.41 -4.78 -2.05
N VAL A 78 1.31 -5.58 -1.50
CA VAL A 78 2.25 -6.39 -2.28
C VAL A 78 1.51 -7.36 -3.21
N ASN A 79 0.52 -8.08 -2.68
CA ASN A 79 -0.27 -9.04 -3.46
C ASN A 79 -1.08 -8.32 -4.56
N ALA A 80 -1.77 -7.22 -4.23
CA ALA A 80 -2.55 -6.46 -5.20
C ALA A 80 -1.67 -5.85 -6.30
N THR A 81 -0.53 -5.28 -5.93
CA THR A 81 0.42 -4.68 -6.89
C THR A 81 1.07 -5.75 -7.78
N SER A 82 1.38 -6.93 -7.22
CA SER A 82 1.92 -8.04 -7.99
C SER A 82 0.91 -8.55 -9.03
N ASN A 83 -0.34 -8.75 -8.61
CA ASN A 83 -1.42 -9.16 -9.51
C ASN A 83 -1.66 -8.11 -10.61
N LEU A 84 -1.67 -6.84 -10.25
CA LEU A 84 -1.83 -5.75 -11.22
C LEU A 84 -0.66 -5.71 -12.23
N ARG A 85 0.58 -5.88 -11.75
CA ARG A 85 1.75 -5.98 -12.64
C ARG A 85 1.62 -7.13 -13.62
N ASP A 86 1.12 -8.28 -13.17
CA ASP A 86 1.01 -9.46 -14.02
C ASP A 86 -0.14 -9.31 -15.06
N GLN A 87 -1.17 -8.55 -14.73
CA GLN A 87 -2.29 -8.22 -15.64
C GLN A 87 -1.93 -7.11 -16.64
N LEU A 88 -1.16 -6.10 -16.23
CA LEU A 88 -0.82 -4.94 -17.08
C LEU A 88 0.38 -5.23 -17.99
N SER A 89 0.13 -5.99 -19.05
CA SER A 89 1.11 -6.28 -20.11
C SER A 89 0.90 -5.34 -21.33
N VAL A 90 0.81 -4.04 -21.07
CA VAL A 90 0.59 -3.04 -22.12
C VAL A 90 1.92 -2.50 -22.62
N SER A 91 2.24 -2.76 -23.91
CA SER A 91 3.44 -2.24 -24.58
C SER A 91 3.23 -0.80 -25.05
N MET A 92 4.28 0.02 -24.97
CA MET A 92 4.31 1.38 -25.55
C MET A 92 4.05 1.41 -27.06
N GLN A 93 4.23 0.30 -27.75
CA GLN A 93 3.93 0.19 -29.18
C GLN A 93 2.43 0.24 -29.50
N TRP A 94 1.59 -0.08 -28.52
CA TRP A 94 0.12 -0.20 -28.68
C TRP A 94 -0.66 0.89 -27.94
N SER A 95 -0.01 1.64 -27.06
CA SER A 95 -0.67 2.66 -26.24
C SER A 95 0.23 3.86 -26.00
N GLN A 96 -0.37 5.05 -26.05
CA GLN A 96 0.33 6.26 -25.63
C GLN A 96 0.50 6.25 -24.11
N VAL A 97 1.71 6.50 -23.67
CA VAL A 97 2.07 6.59 -22.24
C VAL A 97 2.18 8.06 -21.87
N SER A 98 1.63 8.44 -20.72
CA SER A 98 1.70 9.82 -20.24
C SER A 98 3.14 10.25 -19.93
N SER A 99 3.47 11.52 -20.23
CA SER A 99 4.77 12.10 -19.90
C SER A 99 5.07 12.01 -18.40
N SER A 100 4.06 12.19 -17.56
CA SER A 100 4.19 12.07 -16.10
C SER A 100 4.63 10.69 -15.63
N LEU A 101 4.18 9.62 -16.30
CA LEU A 101 4.66 8.26 -15.98
C LEU A 101 6.13 8.09 -16.37
N LEU A 102 6.55 8.61 -17.53
CA LEU A 102 7.94 8.52 -17.98
C LEU A 102 8.88 9.30 -17.06
N GLU A 103 8.51 10.51 -16.65
CA GLU A 103 9.26 11.31 -15.67
C GLU A 103 9.38 10.60 -14.33
N SER A 104 8.27 9.99 -13.86
CA SER A 104 8.25 9.20 -12.64
C SER A 104 9.14 7.95 -12.71
N LEU A 105 9.23 7.31 -13.87
CA LEU A 105 10.14 6.18 -14.10
C LEU A 105 11.60 6.61 -14.09
N GLU A 106 11.93 7.77 -14.67
CA GLU A 106 13.30 8.28 -14.62
C GLU A 106 13.72 8.66 -13.18
N THR A 107 12.79 9.24 -12.42
CA THR A 107 13.02 9.50 -11.00
C THR A 107 13.27 8.20 -10.21
N ASP A 108 12.50 7.16 -10.46
CA ASP A 108 12.68 5.86 -9.81
C ASP A 108 13.97 5.17 -10.26
N ARG A 109 14.36 5.31 -11.50
CA ARG A 109 15.63 4.80 -12.03
C ARG A 109 16.85 5.36 -11.29
N VAL A 110 16.85 6.66 -11.04
CA VAL A 110 17.93 7.32 -10.28
C VAL A 110 17.97 6.84 -8.83
N LYS A 111 16.79 6.63 -8.21
CA LYS A 111 16.69 6.21 -6.80
C LYS A 111 16.97 4.72 -6.59
N PHE A 112 16.65 3.89 -7.57
CA PHE A 112 16.73 2.43 -7.48
C PHE A 112 17.39 1.83 -8.74
N PRO A 113 18.68 2.11 -8.99
CA PRO A 113 19.37 1.66 -10.20
C PRO A 113 19.40 0.13 -10.33
N GLU A 114 19.50 -0.59 -9.21
CA GLU A 114 19.55 -2.06 -9.17
C GLU A 114 18.28 -2.70 -9.75
N ILE A 115 17.11 -2.10 -9.46
CA ILE A 115 15.83 -2.58 -10.00
C ILE A 115 15.79 -2.34 -11.50
N TYR A 116 16.28 -1.19 -11.94
CA TYR A 116 16.37 -0.89 -13.36
C TYR A 116 17.22 -1.93 -14.07
N GLU A 117 18.42 -2.19 -13.62
CA GLU A 117 19.32 -3.18 -14.19
C GLU A 117 18.70 -4.58 -14.25
N ALA A 118 18.05 -5.00 -13.18
CA ALA A 118 17.41 -6.31 -13.09
C ALA A 118 16.15 -6.46 -13.97
N ARG A 119 15.44 -5.38 -14.24
CA ARG A 119 14.10 -5.42 -14.87
C ARG A 119 13.98 -4.68 -16.18
N ALA A 120 14.85 -3.70 -16.48
CA ALA A 120 14.75 -2.87 -17.67
C ALA A 120 14.85 -3.69 -18.97
N THR A 121 15.71 -4.69 -19.03
CA THR A 121 15.84 -5.55 -20.20
C THR A 121 14.53 -6.28 -20.48
N ARG A 122 13.87 -6.80 -19.45
CA ARG A 122 12.62 -7.56 -19.59
C ARG A 122 11.41 -6.68 -19.87
N TYR A 123 11.34 -5.48 -19.26
CA TYR A 123 10.17 -4.59 -19.33
C TYR A 123 10.44 -3.29 -20.08
N ARG A 124 11.44 -3.29 -21.00
CA ARG A 124 11.86 -2.11 -21.76
C ARG A 124 10.71 -1.41 -22.49
N SER A 125 9.78 -2.16 -23.02
CA SER A 125 8.58 -1.65 -23.72
C SER A 125 7.31 -1.65 -22.89
N GLU A 126 7.37 -2.01 -21.60
CA GLU A 126 6.24 -2.16 -20.71
C GLU A 126 6.35 -1.22 -19.47
N PRO A 127 6.15 0.09 -19.66
CA PRO A 127 6.43 1.09 -18.62
C PRO A 127 5.57 0.91 -17.35
N TYR A 128 4.32 0.45 -17.49
CA TYR A 128 3.46 0.14 -16.35
C TYR A 128 4.02 -0.99 -15.49
N ARG A 129 4.50 -2.07 -16.10
CA ARG A 129 5.15 -3.17 -15.38
C ARG A 129 6.43 -2.76 -14.69
N LEU A 130 7.23 -1.92 -15.36
CA LEU A 130 8.44 -1.38 -14.76
C LEU A 130 8.10 -0.52 -13.54
N LYS A 131 7.09 0.38 -13.65
CA LYS A 131 6.62 1.21 -12.53
C LYS A 131 6.13 0.36 -11.36
N LEU A 132 5.31 -0.64 -11.62
CA LEU A 132 4.80 -1.54 -10.59
C LEU A 132 5.92 -2.37 -9.93
N SER A 133 7.01 -2.67 -10.67
CA SER A 133 8.17 -3.33 -10.08
C SER A 133 8.91 -2.43 -9.08
N TYR A 134 9.03 -1.12 -9.34
CA TYR A 134 9.55 -0.16 -8.38
C TYR A 134 8.64 -0.03 -7.14
N ILE A 135 7.32 0.02 -7.34
CA ILE A 135 6.36 0.07 -6.23
C ILE A 135 6.47 -1.18 -5.36
N LEU A 136 6.56 -2.36 -5.97
CA LEU A 136 6.73 -3.62 -5.24
C LEU A 136 8.00 -3.63 -4.38
N GLU A 137 9.10 -3.12 -4.91
CA GLU A 137 10.34 -3.07 -4.14
C GLU A 137 10.24 -2.10 -2.95
N LYS A 138 9.65 -0.92 -3.16
CA LYS A 138 9.37 0.03 -2.08
C LYS A 138 8.50 -0.59 -0.98
N LEU A 139 7.48 -1.36 -1.37
CA LEU A 139 6.62 -2.07 -0.42
C LEU A 139 7.39 -3.15 0.36
N ARG A 140 8.26 -3.92 -0.30
CA ARG A 140 9.12 -4.93 0.34
C ARG A 140 10.09 -4.32 1.35
N LEU A 141 10.77 -3.24 0.96
CA LEU A 141 11.64 -2.51 1.87
C LEU A 141 10.86 -1.96 3.08
N THR A 142 9.62 -1.54 2.85
CA THR A 142 8.73 -1.10 3.95
C THR A 142 8.34 -2.27 4.86
N GLN A 143 8.12 -3.47 4.33
CA GLN A 143 7.87 -4.68 5.11
C GLN A 143 9.09 -5.06 5.96
N GLU A 144 10.27 -5.06 5.37
CA GLU A 144 11.53 -5.34 6.08
C GLU A 144 11.74 -4.36 7.24
N ARG A 145 11.55 -3.06 6.98
CA ARG A 145 11.60 -2.05 8.03
C ARG A 145 10.56 -2.29 9.12
N ASN A 146 9.33 -2.64 8.75
CA ASN A 146 8.27 -2.93 9.71
C ASN A 146 8.61 -4.13 10.60
N ASN A 147 9.23 -5.17 10.05
CA ASN A 147 9.68 -6.33 10.82
C ASN A 147 10.78 -5.94 11.81
N LEU A 148 11.76 -5.15 11.38
CA LEU A 148 12.80 -4.64 12.26
C LEU A 148 12.23 -3.79 13.41
N LEU A 149 11.22 -2.96 13.13
CA LEU A 149 10.52 -2.17 14.14
C LEU A 149 9.70 -3.04 15.12
N ALA A 150 9.13 -4.14 14.65
CA ALA A 150 8.39 -5.08 15.48
C ALA A 150 9.33 -5.85 16.44
N ASP A 151 10.51 -6.23 15.95
CA ASP A 151 11.50 -7.02 16.71
C ASP A 151 12.26 -6.17 17.72
N ASN A 152 12.67 -4.96 17.35
CA ASN A 152 13.50 -4.08 18.18
C ASN A 152 12.70 -3.11 19.06
N GLY A 153 11.38 -3.03 18.87
CA GLY A 153 10.48 -2.14 19.60
C GLY A 153 10.67 -0.67 19.23
N TRP A 154 9.98 0.20 19.99
CA TRP A 154 9.97 1.66 19.77
C TRP A 154 11.31 2.37 20.08
N LYS A 155 12.24 1.70 20.73
CA LYS A 155 13.59 2.20 21.04
C LYS A 155 14.57 2.10 19.87
N PHE A 156 14.04 1.83 18.67
CA PHE A 156 14.83 1.70 17.48
C PHE A 156 15.58 3.00 17.18
N ASP A 157 16.89 2.90 17.06
CA ASP A 157 17.78 4.03 16.93
C ASP A 157 17.52 4.81 15.63
N LEU A 158 17.55 6.13 15.74
CA LEU A 158 17.27 7.07 14.63
C LEU A 158 18.21 6.91 13.42
N GLU A 159 19.35 6.24 13.58
CA GLU A 159 20.30 6.00 12.48
C GLU A 159 19.70 5.19 11.31
N LEU A 160 18.76 4.29 11.58
CA LEU A 160 18.05 3.55 10.53
C LEU A 160 16.91 4.35 9.88
N SER A 161 16.55 5.50 10.43
CA SER A 161 15.58 6.42 9.82
C SER A 161 16.13 7.12 8.56
N LEU A 162 17.43 7.01 8.31
CA LEU A 162 18.11 7.57 7.14
C LEU A 162 17.97 6.72 5.87
N ILE A 163 17.39 5.54 5.95
CA ILE A 163 16.89 4.88 4.74
C ILE A 163 15.61 5.66 4.34
N HIS A 164 15.81 6.74 3.62
CA HIS A 164 14.75 7.58 3.08
C HIS A 164 13.87 6.78 2.11
N ILE A 165 12.92 6.06 2.65
CA ILE A 165 11.68 5.81 1.95
C ILE A 165 10.92 7.13 2.09
N SER A 166 11.07 8.00 1.09
CA SER A 166 10.20 9.17 0.98
C SER A 166 8.76 8.67 1.09
N GLU A 167 8.06 9.04 2.16
CA GLU A 167 6.63 8.81 2.25
C GLU A 167 6.01 9.28 0.93
N PRO A 168 5.07 8.53 0.34
CA PRO A 168 4.31 9.05 -0.77
C PRO A 168 3.68 10.34 -0.26
N THR A 169 4.16 11.46 -0.79
CA THR A 169 3.59 12.78 -0.50
C THR A 169 2.10 12.68 -0.77
N ARG A 170 1.29 12.88 0.27
CA ARG A 170 -0.15 13.03 0.12
C ARG A 170 -0.34 14.17 -0.88
N PRO A 171 -1.07 13.96 -1.97
CA PRO A 171 -1.50 15.10 -2.77
C PRO A 171 -2.38 15.96 -1.86
N CYS A 172 -2.05 17.23 -1.77
CA CYS A 172 -2.89 18.27 -1.16
C CYS A 172 -4.21 18.36 -1.90
#